data_0f1afb1f4beecc9e6790f4b36574d7a3
#
_entry.id   0f1afb1f4beecc9e6790f4b36574d7a3
#
_cell.length_a   1.000
_cell.length_b   1.000
_cell.length_c   1.000
_cell.angle_alpha   90.00
_cell.angle_beta   90.00
_cell.angle_gamma   90.00
#
_symmetry.space_group_name_H-M   'P 1'
#
loop_
_entity.id
_entity.type
_entity.pdbx_description
1 polymer ?
#
loop_
_entity_poly.entity_id
_entity_poly.type
_entity_poly.pdbx_seq_one_letter_code
_entity_poly.pdbx_strand_id
1 'polypeptide(L)'
;MQDINLTHHFLIAMPTMADSIFSRTLTYICEHNEQGAIGIVINRPTDLTLVNLFKQLGIPQTIDSPVETVPVLFGGPVQLDCGFVLHHPIGKWQSTLVVNQEIGLTTSLDILKAIANDDGPDQLLIALGYAGWAAGQIEHELAQNAWLTVPASSGVMFDLSSEERLPAAMRLLGVNYANLSNEIGHA
;
A
#
# COMPACT_ATOMS: atom_id res chain seq x y z
N MET A 1 -5.47 -28.60 -2.72
CA MET A 1 -4.93 -27.25 -2.88
C MET A 1 -5.18 -26.45 -1.62
N GLN A 2 -4.15 -25.95 -1.01
CA GLN A 2 -4.33 -24.99 0.06
C GLN A 2 -4.70 -23.65 -0.56
N ASP A 3 -5.82 -23.10 -0.16
CA ASP A 3 -6.20 -21.75 -0.55
C ASP A 3 -5.24 -20.75 0.10
N ILE A 4 -4.42 -20.12 -0.72
CA ILE A 4 -3.48 -19.09 -0.26
C ILE A 4 -4.28 -17.83 0.00
N ASN A 5 -4.23 -17.32 1.23
CA ASN A 5 -4.79 -16.03 1.58
C ASN A 5 -3.66 -15.04 1.87
N LEU A 6 -3.49 -14.07 1.00
CA LEU A 6 -2.44 -13.06 1.11
C LEU A 6 -2.90 -11.75 1.77
N THR A 7 -4.09 -11.72 2.35
CA THR A 7 -4.53 -10.57 3.14
C THR A 7 -3.51 -10.28 4.24
N HIS A 8 -3.16 -9.01 4.42
CA HIS A 8 -2.11 -8.57 5.34
C HIS A 8 -0.73 -9.16 5.01
N HIS A 9 -0.41 -9.23 3.73
CA HIS A 9 0.91 -9.60 3.23
C HIS A 9 1.48 -8.49 2.37
N PHE A 10 2.78 -8.44 2.26
CA PHE A 10 3.46 -7.65 1.22
C PHE A 10 3.67 -8.51 -0.02
N LEU A 11 3.46 -7.90 -1.18
CA LEU A 11 3.97 -8.39 -2.47
C LEU A 11 5.19 -7.56 -2.85
N ILE A 12 6.29 -8.25 -3.08
CA ILE A 12 7.55 -7.65 -3.54
C ILE A 12 7.72 -8.02 -5.00
N ALA A 13 7.78 -7.02 -5.89
CA ALA A 13 8.02 -7.26 -7.31
C ALA A 13 9.41 -7.85 -7.52
N MET A 14 9.49 -8.95 -8.26
CA MET A 14 10.78 -9.55 -8.61
C MET A 14 11.58 -8.60 -9.51
N PRO A 15 12.94 -8.60 -9.41
CA PRO A 15 13.78 -7.70 -10.23
C PRO A 15 13.61 -7.89 -11.74
N THR A 16 13.16 -9.08 -12.16
CA THR A 16 12.87 -9.40 -13.56
C THR A 16 11.56 -8.81 -14.08
N MET A 17 10.74 -8.25 -13.21
CA MET A 17 9.49 -7.65 -13.61
C MET A 17 9.75 -6.41 -14.46
N ALA A 18 9.41 -6.50 -15.75
CA ALA A 18 9.62 -5.42 -16.72
C ALA A 18 8.45 -4.44 -16.79
N ASP A 19 7.39 -4.69 -16.03
CA ASP A 19 6.21 -3.81 -16.00
C ASP A 19 6.58 -2.43 -15.45
N SER A 20 6.28 -1.38 -16.21
CA SER A 20 6.65 0.00 -15.84
C SER A 20 5.90 0.51 -14.61
N ILE A 21 4.74 -0.07 -14.29
CA ILE A 21 3.92 0.32 -13.16
C ILE A 21 4.40 -0.36 -11.87
N PHE A 22 4.65 -1.67 -11.93
CA PHE A 22 4.92 -2.48 -10.74
C PHE A 22 6.39 -2.81 -10.50
N SER A 23 7.28 -2.44 -11.42
CA SER A 23 8.71 -2.63 -11.23
C SER A 23 9.19 -1.98 -9.93
N ARG A 24 9.89 -2.72 -9.08
CA ARG A 24 10.43 -2.27 -7.79
C ARG A 24 9.38 -1.75 -6.81
N THR A 25 8.16 -2.27 -6.89
CA THR A 25 7.11 -1.89 -5.95
C THR A 25 7.03 -2.83 -4.76
N LEU A 26 6.59 -2.26 -3.66
CA LEU A 26 6.07 -2.96 -2.49
C LEU A 26 4.58 -2.71 -2.43
N THR A 27 3.79 -3.77 -2.50
CA THR A 27 2.32 -3.68 -2.43
C THR A 27 1.82 -4.36 -1.16
N TYR A 28 0.93 -3.67 -0.45
CA TYR A 28 0.24 -4.21 0.71
C TYR A 28 -1.11 -4.77 0.28
N ILE A 29 -1.34 -6.06 0.52
CA ILE A 29 -2.60 -6.72 0.16
C ILE A 29 -3.63 -6.49 1.26
N CYS A 30 -4.69 -5.78 0.90
CA CYS A 30 -5.79 -5.42 1.80
C CYS A 30 -6.86 -6.50 1.86
N GLU A 31 -7.09 -7.20 0.76
CA GLU A 31 -8.07 -8.28 0.67
C GLU A 31 -7.63 -9.26 -0.41
N HIS A 32 -7.77 -10.54 -0.14
CA HIS A 32 -7.55 -11.61 -1.10
C HIS A 32 -8.53 -12.75 -0.84
N ASN A 33 -9.28 -13.13 -1.87
CA ASN A 33 -10.26 -14.21 -1.81
C ASN A 33 -10.43 -14.85 -3.20
N GLU A 34 -11.42 -15.70 -3.34
CA GLU A 34 -11.75 -16.39 -4.60
C GLU A 34 -12.16 -15.44 -5.73
N GLN A 35 -12.58 -14.23 -5.40
CA GLN A 35 -13.01 -13.21 -6.37
C GLN A 35 -11.85 -12.34 -6.88
N GLY A 36 -10.68 -12.43 -6.25
CA GLY A 36 -9.50 -11.66 -6.62
C GLY A 36 -8.79 -11.05 -5.42
N ALA A 37 -8.04 -9.99 -5.66
CA ALA A 37 -7.32 -9.29 -4.61
C ALA A 37 -7.29 -7.79 -4.85
N ILE A 38 -7.15 -7.04 -3.77
CA ILE A 38 -6.99 -5.59 -3.75
C ILE A 38 -5.74 -5.27 -2.94
N GLY A 39 -4.87 -4.44 -3.50
CA GLY A 39 -3.66 -3.99 -2.83
C GLY A 39 -3.38 -2.52 -3.04
N ILE A 40 -2.52 -1.98 -2.21
CA ILE A 40 -2.04 -0.60 -2.29
C ILE A 40 -0.53 -0.62 -2.38
N VAL A 41 0.02 -0.02 -3.43
CA VAL A 41 1.47 0.23 -3.53
C VAL A 41 1.84 1.27 -2.49
N ILE A 42 2.84 1.00 -1.65
CA ILE A 42 3.15 1.85 -0.50
C ILE A 42 4.54 2.47 -0.54
N ASN A 43 5.28 2.30 -1.63
CA ASN A 43 6.64 2.83 -1.76
C ASN A 43 6.82 3.78 -2.95
N ARG A 44 5.75 4.33 -3.50
CA ARG A 44 5.80 5.29 -4.62
C ARG A 44 5.16 6.62 -4.23
N PRO A 45 5.91 7.57 -3.68
CA PRO A 45 5.38 8.90 -3.43
C PRO A 45 5.14 9.64 -4.76
N THR A 46 4.12 10.49 -4.77
CA THR A 46 3.87 11.45 -5.84
C THR A 46 4.35 12.83 -5.42
N ASP A 47 4.28 13.79 -6.34
CA ASP A 47 4.57 15.21 -6.02
C ASP A 47 3.43 15.87 -5.24
N LEU A 48 2.28 15.22 -5.12
CA LEU A 48 1.14 15.72 -4.38
C LEU A 48 1.35 15.50 -2.88
N THR A 49 1.17 16.56 -2.09
CA THR A 49 1.17 16.48 -0.64
C THR A 49 -0.25 16.39 -0.10
N LEU A 50 -0.39 15.98 1.15
CA LEU A 50 -1.70 15.91 1.81
C LEU A 50 -2.37 17.29 1.88
N VAL A 51 -1.62 18.35 2.13
CA VAL A 51 -2.13 19.73 2.12
C VAL A 51 -2.70 20.11 0.76
N ASN A 52 -2.00 19.77 -0.32
CA ASN A 52 -2.48 20.03 -1.68
C ASN A 52 -3.75 19.23 -1.99
N LEU A 53 -3.83 18.00 -1.50
CA LEU A 53 -5.02 17.18 -1.65
C LEU A 53 -6.23 17.83 -0.93
N PHE A 54 -6.04 18.30 0.28
CA PHE A 54 -7.09 19.02 1.02
C PHE A 54 -7.57 20.26 0.26
N LYS A 55 -6.65 21.05 -0.30
CA LYS A 55 -6.99 22.21 -1.12
C LYS A 55 -7.82 21.84 -2.35
N GLN A 56 -7.43 20.78 -3.05
CA GLN A 56 -8.18 20.31 -4.22
C GLN A 56 -9.58 19.83 -3.88
N LEU A 57 -9.75 19.22 -2.70
CA LEU A 57 -11.04 18.71 -2.23
C LEU A 57 -11.88 19.75 -1.49
N GLY A 58 -11.36 20.97 -1.30
CA GLY A 58 -12.05 22.00 -0.56
C GLY A 58 -12.19 21.70 0.94
N ILE A 59 -11.29 20.92 1.50
CA ILE A 59 -11.29 20.59 2.93
C ILE A 59 -10.45 21.65 3.67
N PRO A 60 -11.06 22.44 4.57
CA PRO A 60 -10.30 23.42 5.34
C PRO A 60 -9.42 22.72 6.37
N GLN A 61 -8.16 23.15 6.42
CA GLN A 61 -7.19 22.68 7.41
C GLN A 61 -7.18 23.68 8.57
N THR A 62 -7.48 23.21 9.77
CA THR A 62 -7.67 24.08 10.95
C THR A 62 -6.42 24.26 11.80
N ILE A 63 -5.37 23.46 11.58
CA ILE A 63 -4.16 23.45 12.41
C ILE A 63 -2.92 23.33 11.53
N ASP A 64 -1.84 24.04 11.89
CA ASP A 64 -0.50 23.78 11.39
C ASP A 64 -0.06 22.40 11.92
N SER A 65 -0.42 21.37 11.20
CA SER A 65 -0.11 19.99 11.56
C SER A 65 1.16 19.52 10.83
N PRO A 66 2.01 18.69 11.45
CA PRO A 66 3.12 18.05 10.76
C PRO A 66 2.70 17.18 9.58
N VAL A 67 1.40 16.98 9.38
CA VAL A 67 0.81 16.29 8.22
C VAL A 67 1.08 17.02 6.91
N GLU A 68 1.51 18.27 6.94
CA GLU A 68 1.78 19.09 5.74
C GLU A 68 2.78 18.45 4.78
N THR A 69 3.75 17.71 5.30
CA THR A 69 4.82 17.10 4.52
C THR A 69 4.54 15.64 4.11
N VAL A 70 3.41 15.07 4.53
CA VAL A 70 3.07 13.68 4.19
C VAL A 70 2.80 13.57 2.68
N PRO A 71 3.57 12.74 1.95
CA PRO A 71 3.32 12.56 0.53
C PRO A 71 2.05 11.75 0.30
N VAL A 72 1.32 12.08 -0.76
CA VAL A 72 0.27 11.21 -1.28
C VAL A 72 0.95 10.19 -2.20
N LEU A 73 0.70 8.91 -1.93
CA LEU A 73 1.31 7.80 -2.68
C LEU A 73 0.53 7.50 -3.95
N PHE A 74 1.22 6.98 -4.96
CA PHE A 74 0.60 6.25 -6.06
C PHE A 74 0.32 4.83 -5.57
N GLY A 75 -0.96 4.50 -5.35
CA GLY A 75 -1.38 3.20 -4.79
C GLY A 75 -1.62 2.11 -5.81
N GLY A 76 -1.74 2.47 -7.08
CA GLY A 76 -1.99 1.55 -8.18
C GLY A 76 -2.72 2.21 -9.34
N PRO A 77 -2.87 1.51 -10.48
CA PRO A 77 -3.39 2.10 -11.71
C PRO A 77 -4.92 2.20 -11.76
N VAL A 78 -5.64 1.60 -10.82
CA VAL A 78 -7.11 1.56 -10.85
C VAL A 78 -7.67 2.71 -10.02
N GLN A 79 -8.66 3.43 -10.56
CA GLN A 79 -9.34 4.55 -9.89
C GLN A 79 -8.37 5.60 -9.33
N LEU A 80 -7.52 6.15 -10.18
CA LEU A 80 -6.50 7.15 -9.81
C LEU A 80 -7.07 8.45 -9.24
N ASP A 81 -8.34 8.72 -9.46
CA ASP A 81 -9.08 9.86 -8.91
C ASP A 81 -9.64 9.61 -7.51
N CYS A 82 -9.52 8.38 -7.00
CA CYS A 82 -10.02 8.00 -5.67
C CYS A 82 -8.88 7.91 -4.66
N GLY A 83 -9.13 8.48 -3.48
CA GLY A 83 -8.21 8.40 -2.35
C GLY A 83 -8.48 7.18 -1.48
N PHE A 84 -7.40 6.55 -1.04
CA PHE A 84 -7.42 5.37 -0.18
C PHE A 84 -6.54 5.64 1.03
N VAL A 85 -7.08 5.49 2.23
CA VAL A 85 -6.33 5.70 3.48
C VAL A 85 -6.14 4.36 4.18
N LEU A 86 -4.90 3.90 4.27
CA LEU A 86 -4.51 2.80 5.16
C LEU A 86 -4.23 3.39 6.53
N HIS A 87 -4.78 2.81 7.58
CA HIS A 87 -4.67 3.41 8.90
C HIS A 87 -4.74 2.41 10.05
N HIS A 88 -4.25 2.84 11.19
CA HIS A 88 -4.30 2.19 12.49
C HIS A 88 -4.51 3.27 13.56
N PRO A 89 -5.41 3.10 14.52
CA PRO A 89 -6.42 2.03 14.65
C PRO A 89 -7.52 2.11 13.58
N ILE A 90 -8.44 1.14 13.58
CA ILE A 90 -9.49 1.04 12.58
C ILE A 90 -10.49 2.19 12.70
N GLY A 91 -10.92 2.52 13.93
CA GLY A 91 -11.90 3.59 14.15
C GLY A 91 -13.28 3.29 13.58
N LYS A 92 -14.05 4.36 13.34
CA LYS A 92 -15.43 4.27 12.81
C LYS A 92 -15.59 5.29 11.68
N TRP A 93 -15.33 4.88 10.46
CA TRP A 93 -15.48 5.70 9.26
C TRP A 93 -16.59 5.12 8.39
N GLN A 94 -17.15 5.95 7.49
CA GLN A 94 -18.33 5.55 6.70
C GLN A 94 -18.06 4.37 5.76
N SER A 95 -16.88 4.31 5.17
CA SER A 95 -16.53 3.28 4.19
C SER A 95 -15.16 2.71 4.51
N THR A 96 -15.12 1.67 5.35
CA THR A 96 -13.89 1.01 5.78
C THR A 96 -13.92 -0.47 5.45
N LEU A 97 -12.90 -0.92 4.73
CA LEU A 97 -12.55 -2.34 4.61
C LEU A 97 -11.64 -2.69 5.78
N VAL A 98 -12.07 -3.62 6.62
CA VAL A 98 -11.25 -4.13 7.73
C VAL A 98 -10.30 -5.17 7.15
N VAL A 99 -8.99 -4.86 7.17
CA VAL A 99 -7.96 -5.77 6.68
C VAL A 99 -7.68 -6.86 7.71
N ASN A 100 -7.43 -6.44 8.94
CA ASN A 100 -7.28 -7.33 10.10
C ASN A 100 -7.79 -6.62 11.36
N GLN A 101 -7.43 -7.09 12.55
CA GLN A 101 -7.88 -6.50 13.81
C GLN A 101 -7.32 -5.10 14.06
N GLU A 102 -6.27 -4.70 13.36
CA GLU A 102 -5.55 -3.45 13.64
C GLU A 102 -5.64 -2.43 12.49
N ILE A 103 -5.72 -2.90 11.24
CA ILE A 103 -5.58 -2.07 10.05
C ILE A 103 -6.88 -2.02 9.27
N GLY A 104 -7.29 -0.80 8.90
CA GLY A 104 -8.39 -0.53 8.00
C GLY A 104 -7.94 0.20 6.74
N LEU A 105 -8.73 0.06 5.69
CA LEU A 105 -8.63 0.82 4.45
C LEU A 105 -9.92 1.61 4.26
N THR A 106 -9.85 2.92 4.32
CA THR A 106 -11.02 3.80 4.24
C THR A 106 -11.00 4.61 2.96
N THR A 107 -12.15 4.71 2.30
CA THR A 107 -12.33 5.45 1.06
C THR A 107 -13.25 6.65 1.18
N SER A 108 -13.88 6.88 2.33
CA SER A 108 -14.82 7.97 2.55
C SER A 108 -14.13 9.26 2.99
N LEU A 109 -14.72 10.40 2.66
CA LEU A 109 -14.15 11.72 2.95
C LEU A 109 -14.08 12.07 4.44
N ASP A 110 -14.87 11.42 5.28
CA ASP A 110 -14.90 11.70 6.72
C ASP A 110 -13.53 11.52 7.38
N ILE A 111 -12.76 10.52 6.96
CA ILE A 111 -11.40 10.31 7.49
C ILE A 111 -10.45 11.45 7.09
N LEU A 112 -10.55 11.94 5.85
CA LEU A 112 -9.72 13.07 5.40
C LEU A 112 -10.05 14.35 6.15
N LYS A 113 -11.32 14.61 6.42
CA LYS A 113 -11.76 15.75 7.22
C LYS A 113 -11.24 15.65 8.65
N ALA A 114 -11.27 14.46 9.24
CA ALA A 114 -10.72 14.24 10.58
C ALA A 114 -9.20 14.45 10.60
N ILE A 115 -8.47 13.97 9.61
CA ILE A 115 -7.02 14.20 9.49
C ILE A 115 -6.71 15.70 9.38
N ALA A 116 -7.48 16.44 8.60
CA ALA A 116 -7.32 17.89 8.45
C ALA A 116 -7.57 18.66 9.77
N ASN A 117 -8.34 18.10 10.69
CA ASN A 117 -8.65 18.66 12.00
C ASN A 117 -7.83 18.05 13.15
N ASP A 118 -6.79 17.28 12.84
CA ASP A 118 -5.95 16.57 13.81
C ASP A 118 -6.71 15.55 14.67
N ASP A 119 -7.83 15.05 14.17
CA ASP A 119 -8.67 14.01 14.78
C ASP A 119 -8.61 12.69 14.02
N GLY A 120 -7.62 12.53 13.16
CA GLY A 120 -7.43 11.32 12.35
C GLY A 120 -6.84 10.16 13.13
N PRO A 121 -6.64 9.02 12.46
CA PRO A 121 -5.98 7.87 13.08
C PRO A 121 -4.53 8.16 13.45
N ASP A 122 -3.99 7.40 14.40
CA ASP A 122 -2.63 7.59 14.91
C ASP A 122 -1.57 7.37 13.84
N GLN A 123 -1.79 6.39 12.97
CA GLN A 123 -0.89 6.05 11.87
C GLN A 123 -1.70 5.95 10.58
N LEU A 124 -1.16 6.48 9.50
CA LEU A 124 -1.84 6.49 8.21
C LEU A 124 -0.88 6.55 7.03
N LEU A 125 -1.34 5.99 5.90
CA LEU A 125 -0.80 6.20 4.57
C LEU A 125 -1.95 6.62 3.67
N ILE A 126 -1.72 7.59 2.78
CA ILE A 126 -2.72 8.04 1.81
C ILE A 126 -2.20 7.76 0.42
N ALA A 127 -3.05 7.12 -0.40
CA ALA A 127 -2.72 6.80 -1.78
C ALA A 127 -3.85 7.21 -2.71
N LEU A 128 -3.49 7.52 -3.94
CA LEU A 128 -4.43 7.63 -5.06
C LEU A 128 -4.34 6.35 -5.90
N GLY A 129 -5.49 5.77 -6.18
CA GLY A 129 -5.57 4.52 -6.92
C GLY A 129 -5.24 3.28 -6.10
N TYR A 130 -5.50 2.14 -6.68
CA TYR A 130 -5.19 0.84 -6.09
C TYR A 130 -4.73 -0.16 -7.15
N ALA A 131 -4.17 -1.28 -6.70
CA ALA A 131 -3.84 -2.43 -7.54
C ALA A 131 -4.92 -3.49 -7.37
N GLY A 132 -5.39 -4.04 -8.47
CA GLY A 132 -6.43 -5.08 -8.46
C GLY A 132 -5.99 -6.30 -9.23
N TRP A 133 -6.36 -7.47 -8.74
CA TRP A 133 -6.17 -8.76 -9.39
C TRP A 133 -7.53 -9.45 -9.54
N ALA A 134 -7.78 -9.95 -10.73
CA ALA A 134 -8.96 -10.78 -10.98
C ALA A 134 -8.85 -12.13 -10.26
N ALA A 135 -9.95 -12.85 -10.18
CA ALA A 135 -9.98 -14.19 -9.58
C ALA A 135 -8.89 -15.09 -10.19
N GLY A 136 -8.02 -15.65 -9.35
CA GLY A 136 -6.93 -16.53 -9.76
C GLY A 136 -5.70 -15.84 -10.36
N GLN A 137 -5.75 -14.53 -10.60
CA GLN A 137 -4.64 -13.82 -11.26
C GLN A 137 -3.39 -13.76 -10.40
N ILE A 138 -3.54 -13.41 -9.12
CA ILE A 138 -2.38 -13.29 -8.22
C ILE A 138 -1.70 -14.66 -8.02
N GLU A 139 -2.48 -15.71 -7.93
CA GLU A 139 -1.99 -17.08 -7.82
C GLU A 139 -1.20 -17.49 -9.07
N HIS A 140 -1.71 -17.14 -10.24
CA HIS A 140 -1.04 -17.39 -11.52
C HIS A 140 0.29 -16.64 -11.62
N GLU A 141 0.32 -15.38 -11.25
CA GLU A 141 1.54 -14.56 -11.24
C GLU A 141 2.57 -15.05 -10.23
N LEU A 142 2.13 -15.53 -9.06
CA LEU A 142 3.01 -16.16 -8.07
C LEU A 142 3.65 -17.43 -8.63
N ALA A 143 2.88 -18.25 -9.35
CA ALA A 143 3.40 -19.46 -9.98
C ALA A 143 4.44 -19.15 -11.07
N GLN A 144 4.39 -17.96 -11.65
CA GLN A 144 5.38 -17.46 -12.63
C GLN A 144 6.55 -16.71 -11.98
N ASN A 145 6.64 -16.70 -10.66
CA ASN A 145 7.68 -15.98 -9.91
C ASN A 145 7.72 -14.46 -10.17
N ALA A 146 6.56 -13.86 -10.44
CA ALA A 146 6.46 -12.41 -10.62
C ALA A 146 6.62 -11.65 -9.30
N TRP A 147 6.19 -12.27 -8.20
CA TRP A 147 6.15 -11.68 -6.86
C TRP A 147 6.80 -12.58 -5.81
N LEU A 148 7.41 -11.96 -4.81
CA LEU A 148 7.71 -12.57 -3.52
C LEU A 148 6.67 -12.11 -2.50
N THR A 149 6.34 -12.95 -1.53
CA THR A 149 5.37 -12.62 -0.49
C THR A 149 5.98 -12.78 0.90
N VAL A 150 5.58 -11.91 1.80
CA VAL A 150 5.96 -11.99 3.22
C VAL A 150 4.82 -11.40 4.05
N PRO A 151 4.51 -11.96 5.23
CA PRO A 151 3.55 -11.33 6.13
C PRO A 151 3.93 -9.88 6.40
N ALA A 152 2.95 -8.97 6.34
CA ALA A 152 3.19 -7.55 6.48
C ALA A 152 3.57 -7.17 7.92
N SER A 153 4.27 -6.06 8.04
CA SER A 153 4.67 -5.44 9.30
C SER A 153 4.15 -4.02 9.35
N SER A 154 3.42 -3.67 10.39
CA SER A 154 2.93 -2.30 10.58
C SER A 154 4.08 -1.31 10.74
N GLY A 155 5.20 -1.72 11.33
CA GLY A 155 6.40 -0.89 11.44
C GLY A 155 6.98 -0.52 10.07
N VAL A 156 7.03 -1.47 9.14
CA VAL A 156 7.46 -1.19 7.76
C VAL A 156 6.48 -0.24 7.08
N MET A 157 5.19 -0.43 7.28
CA MET A 157 4.17 0.39 6.64
C MET A 157 4.18 1.83 7.12
N PHE A 158 4.18 2.05 8.44
CA PHE A 158 3.88 3.35 9.04
C PHE A 158 5.08 4.08 9.63
N ASP A 159 6.12 3.37 10.05
CA ASP A 159 7.25 3.97 10.75
C ASP A 159 8.43 4.33 9.83
N LEU A 160 8.42 3.86 8.59
CA LEU A 160 9.50 4.06 7.63
C LEU A 160 9.09 5.02 6.51
N SER A 161 10.09 5.68 5.92
CA SER A 161 9.89 6.46 4.70
C SER A 161 9.61 5.54 3.51
N SER A 162 9.06 6.10 2.44
CA SER A 162 8.74 5.34 1.22
C SER A 162 9.95 4.59 0.66
N GLU A 163 11.13 5.20 0.71
CA GLU A 163 12.38 4.61 0.19
C GLU A 163 12.89 3.44 1.04
N GLU A 164 12.60 3.45 2.32
CA GLU A 164 13.06 2.43 3.27
C GLU A 164 12.17 1.20 3.30
N ARG A 165 10.93 1.30 2.84
CA ARG A 165 9.92 0.22 2.97
C ARG A 165 10.28 -1.03 2.20
N LEU A 166 10.67 -0.91 0.92
CA LEU A 166 11.01 -2.08 0.12
C LEU A 166 12.24 -2.82 0.67
N PRO A 167 13.37 -2.16 0.96
CA PRO A 167 14.50 -2.85 1.58
C PRO A 167 14.15 -3.51 2.91
N ALA A 168 13.31 -2.87 3.74
CA ALA A 168 12.88 -3.43 5.01
C ALA A 168 12.01 -4.69 4.84
N ALA A 169 11.08 -4.66 3.89
CA ALA A 169 10.27 -5.84 3.56
C ALA A 169 11.14 -7.00 3.07
N MET A 170 12.15 -6.72 2.27
CA MET A 170 13.09 -7.72 1.80
C MET A 170 13.91 -8.32 2.94
N ARG A 171 14.30 -7.53 3.92
CA ARG A 171 14.98 -8.04 5.12
C ARG A 171 14.10 -9.01 5.92
N LEU A 172 12.77 -8.81 5.91
CA LEU A 172 11.83 -9.77 6.52
C LEU A 172 11.90 -11.15 5.86
N LEU A 173 12.22 -11.20 4.57
CA LEU A 173 12.44 -12.44 3.83
C LEU A 173 13.86 -12.99 3.99
N GLY A 174 14.81 -12.21 4.48
CA GLY A 174 16.22 -12.57 4.53
C GLY A 174 16.93 -12.46 3.18
N VAL A 175 16.42 -11.67 2.24
CA VAL A 175 16.99 -11.47 0.90
C VAL A 175 17.23 -9.99 0.61
N ASN A 176 18.03 -9.72 -0.44
CA ASN A 176 18.16 -8.38 -0.99
C ASN A 176 18.10 -8.43 -2.52
N TYR A 177 17.84 -7.29 -3.14
CA TYR A 177 17.66 -7.21 -4.61
C TYR A 177 18.91 -7.62 -5.39
N ALA A 178 20.09 -7.27 -4.88
CA ALA A 178 21.35 -7.62 -5.53
C ALA A 178 21.54 -9.15 -5.61
N ASN A 179 21.22 -9.85 -4.53
CA ASN A 179 21.31 -11.32 -4.50
C ASN A 179 20.30 -11.95 -5.47
N LEU A 180 19.07 -11.47 -5.52
CA LEU A 180 18.05 -11.96 -6.44
C LEU A 180 18.43 -11.77 -7.91
N SER A 181 19.05 -10.65 -8.24
CA SER A 181 19.50 -10.36 -9.60
C SER A 181 20.64 -11.29 -10.03
N ASN A 182 21.52 -11.66 -9.12
CA ASN A 182 22.64 -12.54 -9.40
C ASN A 182 22.22 -14.00 -9.62
N GLU A 183 21.23 -14.49 -8.88
CA GLU A 183 20.72 -15.85 -9.04
C GLU A 183 20.04 -16.04 -10.40
N ILE A 184 19.39 -15.02 -10.92
CA ILE A 184 18.70 -15.06 -12.21
C ILE A 184 19.70 -14.99 -13.37
N GLY A 185 20.86 -14.37 -13.18
CA GLY A 185 21.91 -14.24 -14.20
C GLY A 185 22.75 -15.49 -14.42
N HIS A 186 22.52 -16.54 -13.66
CA HIS A 186 23.32 -17.79 -13.71
C HIS A 186 22.50 -19.03 -14.10
N ALA A 187 21.34 -18.85 -14.65
CA ALA A 187 20.53 -19.97 -15.16
C ALA A 187 20.91 -20.34 -16.58
#